data_a0ce3a653b715e1da943b53d53aa4088
#
_entry.id   a0ce3a653b715e1da943b53d53aa4088
#
_cell.length_a   1.000
_cell.length_b   1.000
_cell.length_c   1.000
_cell.angle_alpha   90.00
_cell.angle_beta   90.00
_cell.angle_gamma   90.00
#
_symmetry.space_group_name_H-M   'P 1'
#
loop_
_entity.id
_entity.type
_entity.pdbx_description
1 polymer ?
#
loop_
_entity_poly.entity_id
_entity_poly.type
_entity_poly.pdbx_seq_one_letter_code
_entity_poly.pdbx_strand_id
1 'polypeptide(L)'
;MRSQRFDCRALGGTVVWLAVAVLAVAARAADATEDPADFTAKFAIEWHGITAGYTTLELTRTAANAYTYKSRNMARGIFRLAFPDVISQTSTFTIVDGEVRPATYHADDGESDSDKAVTLRFDWQTRRVTGTAEKKPVDLPLESGTQDTLSVQIELMREVASGRSPKSFWLIDDDQIKEYKYTREGTETLDTPLGNLETVRYRSDRAGSDRVTRLWLASSLGYLPIRAERSLAGNVDFGLEIRELKRP
;
A
#
# COMPACT_ATOMS: atom_id res chain seq x y z
N MET A 1 -2.55 94.55 7.99
CA MET A 1 -3.51 95.22 7.11
C MET A 1 -4.32 94.13 6.36
N ARG A 2 -5.63 94.20 6.65
CA ARG A 2 -6.83 93.89 5.82
C ARG A 2 -6.68 92.67 4.88
N SER A 3 -7.43 91.62 5.17
CA SER A 3 -8.85 91.39 4.83
C SER A 3 -9.00 90.93 3.40
N GLN A 4 -9.52 89.80 3.17
CA GLN A 4 -10.95 89.54 2.94
C GLN A 4 -11.26 88.08 2.80
N ARG A 5 -12.39 87.70 3.33
CA ARG A 5 -13.09 86.47 3.17
C ARG A 5 -13.70 86.33 1.77
N PHE A 6 -13.86 85.13 1.30
CA PHE A 6 -15.07 84.79 0.55
C PHE A 6 -15.36 83.28 0.76
N ASP A 7 -16.54 83.09 1.35
CA ASP A 7 -17.23 81.80 1.35
C ASP A 7 -17.72 81.42 -0.05
N CYS A 8 -17.70 80.20 -0.36
CA CYS A 8 -18.71 79.56 -1.21
C CYS A 8 -18.86 78.08 -0.88
N ARG A 9 -20.02 77.78 -0.36
CA ARG A 9 -20.60 76.43 -0.23
C ARG A 9 -20.79 75.83 -1.58
N ALA A 10 -20.60 74.47 -1.68
CA ALA A 10 -21.61 73.58 -2.24
C ALA A 10 -21.16 72.13 -2.28
N LEU A 11 -21.98 71.29 -1.65
CA LEU A 11 -22.44 69.93 -2.12
C LEU A 11 -21.35 68.89 -2.33
N GLY A 12 -21.13 67.94 -1.43
CA GLY A 12 -22.10 66.83 -1.30
C GLY A 12 -21.69 65.66 -2.23
N GLY A 13 -21.03 64.67 -1.67
CA GLY A 13 -20.74 63.45 -2.41
C GLY A 13 -19.89 62.47 -1.59
N THR A 14 -20.51 61.87 -0.57
CA THR A 14 -19.89 60.80 0.18
C THR A 14 -19.87 59.54 -0.71
N VAL A 15 -18.72 59.25 -1.35
CA VAL A 15 -18.51 57.97 -2.06
C VAL A 15 -18.12 56.96 -1.01
N VAL A 16 -19.09 56.13 -0.61
CA VAL A 16 -18.88 54.94 0.22
C VAL A 16 -18.25 53.87 -0.66
N TRP A 17 -16.96 53.63 -0.49
CA TRP A 17 -16.29 52.45 -1.06
C TRP A 17 -16.69 51.22 -0.24
N LEU A 18 -17.63 50.44 -0.76
CA LEU A 18 -17.93 49.09 -0.30
C LEU A 18 -16.77 48.21 -0.73
N ALA A 19 -15.82 47.96 0.18
CA ALA A 19 -14.82 46.91 0.01
C ALA A 19 -15.51 45.56 0.16
N VAL A 20 -15.86 44.94 -0.95
CA VAL A 20 -16.27 43.52 -0.99
C VAL A 20 -15.02 42.68 -0.77
N ALA A 21 -14.81 42.28 0.49
CA ALA A 21 -13.82 41.23 0.80
C ALA A 21 -14.34 39.92 0.26
N VAL A 22 -13.89 39.50 -0.92
CA VAL A 22 -14.05 38.14 -1.44
C VAL A 22 -13.14 37.26 -0.59
N LEU A 23 -13.68 36.63 0.43
CA LEU A 23 -13.08 35.53 1.12
C LEU A 23 -13.05 34.35 0.13
N ALA A 24 -11.94 34.19 -0.62
CA ALA A 24 -11.63 32.97 -1.33
C ALA A 24 -11.38 31.88 -0.27
N VAL A 25 -12.42 31.17 0.10
CA VAL A 25 -12.29 29.88 0.77
C VAL A 25 -11.65 28.96 -0.26
N ALA A 26 -10.32 28.87 -0.23
CA ALA A 26 -9.60 27.80 -0.89
C ALA A 26 -10.04 26.50 -0.16
N ALA A 27 -11.10 25.88 -0.66
CA ALA A 27 -11.37 24.50 -0.36
C ALA A 27 -10.13 23.75 -0.82
N ARG A 28 -9.27 23.35 0.13
CA ARG A 28 -8.32 22.28 -0.11
C ARG A 28 -9.20 21.09 -0.47
N ALA A 29 -9.29 20.79 -1.77
CA ALA A 29 -9.62 19.46 -2.20
C ALA A 29 -8.59 18.59 -1.50
N ALA A 30 -9.02 17.84 -0.48
CA ALA A 30 -8.26 16.71 -0.01
C ALA A 30 -8.04 15.90 -1.28
N ASP A 31 -6.77 15.72 -1.70
CA ASP A 31 -6.42 14.82 -2.78
C ASP A 31 -7.01 13.47 -2.41
N ALA A 32 -8.20 13.21 -2.93
CA ALA A 32 -8.83 11.91 -2.81
C ALA A 32 -7.91 10.98 -3.58
N THR A 33 -7.05 10.28 -2.86
CA THR A 33 -6.23 9.22 -3.44
C THR A 33 -7.20 8.31 -4.18
N GLU A 34 -7.02 8.18 -5.49
CA GLU A 34 -7.89 7.38 -6.32
C GLU A 34 -7.91 5.95 -5.77
N ASP A 35 -9.09 5.41 -5.59
CA ASP A 35 -9.25 4.03 -5.11
C ASP A 35 -8.52 3.06 -6.05
N PRO A 36 -7.85 2.02 -5.52
CA PRO A 36 -7.11 1.10 -6.36
C PRO A 36 -8.05 0.39 -7.33
N ALA A 37 -7.68 0.41 -8.62
CA ALA A 37 -8.42 -0.31 -9.66
C ALA A 37 -8.17 -1.81 -9.54
N ASP A 38 -9.17 -2.59 -9.97
CA ASP A 38 -9.05 -4.05 -10.08
C ASP A 38 -7.90 -4.43 -11.02
N PHE A 39 -7.18 -5.48 -10.66
CA PHE A 39 -6.13 -6.04 -11.52
C PHE A 39 -5.88 -7.52 -11.24
N THR A 40 -5.31 -8.18 -12.23
CA THR A 40 -4.64 -9.47 -12.11
C THR A 40 -3.21 -9.32 -12.63
N ALA A 41 -2.23 -9.54 -11.78
CA ALA A 41 -0.81 -9.45 -12.12
C ALA A 41 -0.13 -10.81 -11.89
N LYS A 42 0.69 -11.25 -12.85
CA LYS A 42 1.46 -12.49 -12.77
C LYS A 42 2.94 -12.17 -12.69
N PHE A 43 3.63 -12.81 -11.78
CA PHE A 43 5.07 -12.63 -11.54
C PHE A 43 5.80 -13.98 -11.65
N ALA A 44 7.05 -13.94 -12.14
CA ALA A 44 7.99 -15.02 -11.91
C ALA A 44 8.51 -14.91 -10.48
N ILE A 45 8.61 -16.07 -9.81
CA ILE A 45 9.29 -16.22 -8.53
C ILE A 45 10.70 -16.69 -8.83
N GLU A 46 11.69 -15.96 -8.34
CA GLU A 46 13.09 -16.31 -8.46
C GLU A 46 13.68 -16.68 -7.09
N TRP A 47 14.45 -17.73 -7.05
CA TRP A 47 15.18 -18.17 -5.89
C TRP A 47 16.64 -18.36 -6.27
N HIS A 48 17.52 -17.56 -5.64
CA HIS A 48 18.95 -17.52 -6.01
C HIS A 48 19.20 -17.38 -7.53
N GLY A 49 18.39 -16.53 -8.21
CA GLY A 49 18.53 -16.26 -9.65
C GLY A 49 17.94 -17.34 -10.57
N ILE A 50 17.25 -18.34 -10.03
CA ILE A 50 16.57 -19.39 -10.81
C ILE A 50 15.07 -19.23 -10.68
N THR A 51 14.34 -19.28 -11.80
CA THR A 51 12.87 -19.24 -11.77
C THR A 51 12.32 -20.47 -11.07
N ALA A 52 11.85 -20.30 -9.83
CA ALA A 52 11.32 -21.36 -8.98
C ALA A 52 9.81 -21.58 -9.17
N GLY A 53 9.08 -20.58 -9.67
CA GLY A 53 7.63 -20.66 -9.82
C GLY A 53 7.02 -19.39 -10.35
N TYR A 54 5.71 -19.26 -10.12
CA TYR A 54 4.92 -18.09 -10.46
C TYR A 54 3.98 -17.75 -9.31
N THR A 55 3.76 -16.44 -9.11
CA THR A 55 2.65 -15.94 -8.28
C THR A 55 1.67 -15.18 -9.14
N THR A 56 0.40 -15.29 -8.80
CA THR A 56 -0.68 -14.45 -9.34
C THR A 56 -1.24 -13.62 -8.20
N LEU A 57 -1.23 -12.31 -8.36
CA LEU A 57 -1.87 -11.36 -7.47
C LEU A 57 -3.15 -10.86 -8.12
N GLU A 58 -4.26 -10.87 -7.39
CA GLU A 58 -5.57 -10.46 -7.86
C GLU A 58 -6.23 -9.52 -6.86
N LEU A 59 -6.45 -8.29 -7.25
CA LEU A 59 -7.24 -7.31 -6.50
C LEU A 59 -8.60 -7.18 -7.15
N THR A 60 -9.66 -7.34 -6.35
CA THR A 60 -11.05 -7.21 -6.79
C THR A 60 -11.81 -6.33 -5.82
N ARG A 61 -12.51 -5.32 -6.33
CA ARG A 61 -13.48 -4.53 -5.58
C ARG A 61 -14.75 -5.36 -5.40
N THR A 62 -15.19 -5.56 -4.18
CA THR A 62 -16.38 -6.36 -3.83
C THR A 62 -17.59 -5.50 -3.45
N ALA A 63 -17.34 -4.26 -3.00
CA ALA A 63 -18.36 -3.25 -2.73
C ALA A 63 -17.74 -1.85 -2.87
N ALA A 64 -18.49 -0.79 -2.59
CA ALA A 64 -18.06 0.62 -2.80
C ALA A 64 -16.67 0.94 -2.24
N ASN A 65 -16.33 0.44 -1.06
CA ASN A 65 -15.06 0.64 -0.38
C ASN A 65 -14.43 -0.66 0.13
N ALA A 66 -14.91 -1.81 -0.32
CA ALA A 66 -14.47 -3.13 0.13
C ALA A 66 -13.77 -3.89 -0.99
N TYR A 67 -12.71 -4.60 -0.63
CA TYR A 67 -11.82 -5.28 -1.55
C TYR A 67 -11.43 -6.67 -1.04
N THR A 68 -11.11 -7.53 -1.99
CA THR A 68 -10.40 -8.79 -1.75
C THR A 68 -9.10 -8.78 -2.53
N TYR A 69 -8.00 -9.05 -1.85
CA TYR A 69 -6.67 -9.19 -2.45
C TYR A 69 -6.14 -10.60 -2.21
N LYS A 70 -5.78 -11.28 -3.28
CA LYS A 70 -5.34 -12.68 -3.26
C LYS A 70 -3.96 -12.81 -3.85
N SER A 71 -3.18 -13.73 -3.27
CA SER A 71 -1.92 -14.23 -3.80
C SER A 71 -2.00 -15.75 -3.96
N ARG A 72 -1.58 -16.27 -5.10
CA ARG A 72 -1.49 -17.70 -5.38
C ARG A 72 -0.11 -18.03 -5.95
N ASN A 73 0.66 -18.77 -5.19
CA ASN A 73 2.03 -19.16 -5.54
C ASN A 73 2.06 -20.61 -5.96
N MET A 74 2.69 -20.89 -7.10
CA MET A 74 2.82 -22.24 -7.66
C MET A 74 4.27 -22.49 -8.07
N ALA A 75 4.88 -23.49 -7.49
CA ALA A 75 6.23 -23.91 -7.84
C ALA A 75 6.29 -24.48 -9.28
N ARG A 76 7.49 -24.44 -9.89
CA ARG A 76 7.76 -24.94 -11.25
C ARG A 76 8.93 -25.90 -11.24
N GLY A 77 8.93 -26.85 -12.21
CA GLY A 77 10.04 -27.75 -12.44
C GLY A 77 10.38 -28.58 -11.20
N ILE A 78 11.65 -28.67 -10.87
CA ILE A 78 12.15 -29.43 -9.73
C ILE A 78 11.62 -28.89 -8.37
N PHE A 79 11.31 -27.62 -8.29
CA PHE A 79 10.77 -27.02 -7.06
C PHE A 79 9.39 -27.57 -6.67
N ARG A 80 8.64 -28.16 -7.63
CA ARG A 80 7.38 -28.86 -7.33
C ARG A 80 7.55 -30.12 -6.50
N LEU A 81 8.75 -30.69 -6.45
CA LEU A 81 9.02 -31.86 -5.58
C LEU A 81 9.06 -31.45 -4.10
N ALA A 82 9.49 -30.21 -3.82
CA ALA A 82 9.53 -29.67 -2.45
C ALA A 82 8.26 -28.89 -2.10
N PHE A 83 7.58 -28.30 -3.09
CA PHE A 83 6.36 -27.48 -2.93
C PHE A 83 5.33 -27.91 -3.98
N PRO A 84 4.69 -29.08 -3.80
CA PRO A 84 3.72 -29.62 -4.76
C PRO A 84 2.43 -28.82 -4.82
N ASP A 85 2.03 -28.22 -3.72
CA ASP A 85 0.75 -27.58 -3.53
C ASP A 85 0.79 -26.07 -3.82
N VAL A 86 -0.39 -25.48 -3.96
CA VAL A 86 -0.54 -24.04 -4.18
C VAL A 86 -0.56 -23.33 -2.82
N ILE A 87 0.45 -22.50 -2.58
CA ILE A 87 0.46 -21.61 -1.42
C ILE A 87 -0.44 -20.41 -1.74
N SER A 88 -1.46 -20.18 -0.92
CA SER A 88 -2.42 -19.11 -1.13
C SER A 88 -2.51 -18.18 0.06
N GLN A 89 -2.77 -16.91 -0.24
CA GLN A 89 -3.08 -15.89 0.77
C GLN A 89 -4.27 -15.07 0.30
N THR A 90 -5.12 -14.67 1.22
CA THR A 90 -6.27 -13.82 0.94
C THR A 90 -6.41 -12.79 2.06
N SER A 91 -6.47 -11.52 1.69
CA SER A 91 -6.82 -10.42 2.57
C SER A 91 -8.13 -9.81 2.10
N THR A 92 -9.08 -9.60 2.99
CA THR A 92 -10.23 -8.72 2.76
C THR A 92 -10.05 -7.45 3.56
N PHE A 93 -10.36 -6.32 2.98
CA PHE A 93 -10.18 -5.02 3.63
C PHE A 93 -11.19 -4.00 3.13
N THR A 94 -11.33 -2.92 3.89
CA THR A 94 -12.06 -1.72 3.48
C THR A 94 -11.12 -0.53 3.43
N ILE A 95 -11.49 0.49 2.63
CA ILE A 95 -10.83 1.78 2.64
C ILE A 95 -11.75 2.76 3.34
N VAL A 96 -11.32 3.28 4.49
CA VAL A 96 -12.10 4.19 5.33
C VAL A 96 -11.25 5.39 5.69
N ASP A 97 -11.72 6.59 5.39
CA ASP A 97 -11.00 7.86 5.66
C ASP A 97 -9.58 7.89 5.05
N GLY A 98 -9.40 7.21 3.92
CA GLY A 98 -8.12 7.14 3.22
C GLY A 98 -7.15 6.07 3.76
N GLU A 99 -7.52 5.27 4.76
CA GLU A 99 -6.74 4.17 5.33
C GLU A 99 -7.24 2.82 4.86
N VAL A 100 -6.34 1.90 4.54
CA VAL A 100 -6.66 0.50 4.32
C VAL A 100 -6.83 -0.17 5.69
N ARG A 101 -8.02 -0.70 5.94
CA ARG A 101 -8.38 -1.42 7.17
C ARG A 101 -8.65 -2.88 6.87
N PRO A 102 -7.69 -3.79 7.15
CA PRO A 102 -7.93 -5.23 7.03
C PRO A 102 -9.16 -5.67 7.82
N ALA A 103 -9.89 -6.64 7.29
CA ALA A 103 -11.03 -7.28 7.97
C ALA A 103 -10.71 -8.74 8.28
N THR A 104 -10.17 -9.47 7.30
CA THR A 104 -9.72 -10.86 7.49
C THR A 104 -8.44 -11.11 6.71
N TYR A 105 -7.58 -11.97 7.23
CA TYR A 105 -6.42 -12.50 6.54
C TYR A 105 -6.37 -14.01 6.69
N HIS A 106 -6.13 -14.70 5.60
CA HIS A 106 -5.96 -16.16 5.57
C HIS A 106 -4.73 -16.50 4.72
N ALA A 107 -3.86 -17.34 5.25
CA ALA A 107 -2.74 -17.93 4.52
C ALA A 107 -2.76 -19.44 4.68
N ASP A 108 -2.52 -20.13 3.57
CA ASP A 108 -2.56 -21.58 3.46
C ASP A 108 -1.43 -22.02 2.54
N ASP A 109 -0.64 -23.02 2.96
CA ASP A 109 0.44 -23.61 2.18
C ASP A 109 -0.03 -24.78 1.29
N GLY A 110 -1.33 -25.10 1.32
CA GLY A 110 -1.95 -26.15 0.52
C GLY A 110 -1.89 -27.54 1.18
N GLU A 111 -1.19 -27.69 2.30
CA GLU A 111 -1.11 -28.96 3.03
C GLU A 111 -2.37 -29.13 3.90
N SER A 112 -2.96 -30.34 3.91
CA SER A 112 -4.25 -30.61 4.59
C SER A 112 -4.24 -30.48 6.11
N ASP A 113 -3.06 -30.50 6.74
CA ASP A 113 -2.88 -30.32 8.20
C ASP A 113 -1.66 -29.44 8.47
N SER A 114 -1.65 -28.27 7.81
CA SER A 114 -0.52 -27.36 7.85
C SER A 114 -0.32 -26.74 9.23
N ASP A 115 0.92 -26.81 9.72
CA ASP A 115 1.35 -26.05 10.89
C ASP A 115 1.58 -24.56 10.58
N LYS A 116 1.54 -24.15 9.30
CA LYS A 116 1.85 -22.81 8.82
C LYS A 116 0.62 -21.99 8.45
N ALA A 117 -0.59 -22.59 8.56
CA ALA A 117 -1.82 -21.87 8.26
C ALA A 117 -2.03 -20.70 9.22
N VAL A 118 -2.50 -19.58 8.67
CA VAL A 118 -2.81 -18.36 9.41
C VAL A 118 -4.25 -17.96 9.10
N THR A 119 -5.04 -17.68 10.13
CA THR A 119 -6.38 -17.12 9.99
C THR A 119 -6.56 -16.02 11.01
N LEU A 120 -6.75 -14.79 10.55
CA LEU A 120 -6.88 -13.61 11.39
C LEU A 120 -8.16 -12.86 11.07
N ARG A 121 -8.75 -12.27 12.10
CA ARG A 121 -9.88 -11.35 12.03
C ARG A 121 -9.53 -10.06 12.75
N PHE A 122 -9.74 -8.94 12.08
CA PHE A 122 -9.48 -7.60 12.58
C PHE A 122 -10.81 -6.95 12.98
N ASP A 123 -10.97 -6.69 14.26
CA ASP A 123 -12.13 -5.99 14.80
C ASP A 123 -11.72 -4.56 15.20
N TRP A 124 -12.07 -3.61 14.35
CA TRP A 124 -11.76 -2.20 14.53
C TRP A 124 -12.61 -1.51 15.60
N GLN A 125 -13.75 -2.09 15.95
CA GLN A 125 -14.63 -1.55 17.01
C GLN A 125 -14.09 -1.92 18.38
N THR A 126 -13.72 -3.16 18.58
CA THR A 126 -13.11 -3.65 19.84
C THR A 126 -11.61 -3.45 19.88
N ARG A 127 -11.00 -3.02 18.77
CA ARG A 127 -9.55 -2.84 18.61
C ARG A 127 -8.75 -4.09 18.95
N ARG A 128 -9.16 -5.20 18.33
CA ARG A 128 -8.52 -6.52 18.54
C ARG A 128 -8.28 -7.23 17.22
N VAL A 129 -7.14 -7.93 17.13
CA VAL A 129 -6.89 -8.95 16.12
C VAL A 129 -6.95 -10.30 16.81
N THR A 130 -7.81 -11.17 16.32
CA THR A 130 -8.02 -12.51 16.88
C THR A 130 -7.89 -13.58 15.80
N GLY A 131 -7.54 -14.79 16.19
CA GLY A 131 -7.47 -15.92 15.27
C GLY A 131 -6.45 -16.97 15.67
N THR A 132 -5.81 -17.54 14.65
CA THR A 132 -4.74 -18.53 14.81
C THR A 132 -3.61 -18.25 13.83
N ALA A 133 -2.37 -18.42 14.26
CA ALA A 133 -1.18 -18.41 13.42
C ALA A 133 -0.30 -19.60 13.82
N GLU A 134 0.05 -20.46 12.87
CA GLU A 134 0.87 -21.65 13.13
C GLU A 134 0.34 -22.49 14.31
N LYS A 135 -0.97 -22.78 14.31
CA LYS A 135 -1.71 -23.49 15.38
C LYS A 135 -1.73 -22.78 16.74
N LYS A 136 -1.13 -21.60 16.88
CA LYS A 136 -1.18 -20.81 18.11
C LYS A 136 -2.33 -19.82 18.10
N PRO A 137 -3.03 -19.61 19.22
CA PRO A 137 -4.04 -18.58 19.30
C PRO A 137 -3.41 -17.18 19.20
N VAL A 138 -4.06 -16.31 18.46
CA VAL A 138 -3.72 -14.89 18.33
C VAL A 138 -4.82 -14.08 18.98
N ASP A 139 -4.46 -13.18 19.90
CA ASP A 139 -5.35 -12.21 20.51
C ASP A 139 -4.54 -10.97 20.91
N LEU A 140 -4.43 -10.01 19.99
CA LEU A 140 -3.54 -8.85 20.10
C LEU A 140 -4.34 -7.54 20.04
N PRO A 141 -3.86 -6.47 20.72
CA PRO A 141 -4.42 -5.14 20.52
C PRO A 141 -4.21 -4.69 19.07
N LEU A 142 -5.25 -4.09 18.48
CA LEU A 142 -5.22 -3.54 17.12
C LEU A 142 -4.99 -2.04 17.19
N GLU A 143 -3.85 -1.59 16.70
CA GLU A 143 -3.53 -0.17 16.55
C GLU A 143 -3.94 0.35 15.16
N SER A 144 -4.20 1.67 15.05
CA SER A 144 -4.46 2.31 13.75
C SER A 144 -3.30 2.08 12.79
N GLY A 145 -3.61 1.80 11.52
CA GLY A 145 -2.60 1.53 10.49
C GLY A 145 -1.99 0.13 10.54
N THR A 146 -2.46 -0.77 11.42
CA THR A 146 -2.00 -2.17 11.41
C THR A 146 -2.48 -2.88 10.14
N GLN A 147 -1.57 -3.55 9.47
CA GLN A 147 -1.77 -4.24 8.20
C GLN A 147 -1.48 -5.75 8.33
N ASP A 148 -2.02 -6.54 7.42
CA ASP A 148 -1.52 -7.88 7.11
C ASP A 148 -0.47 -7.82 5.96
N THR A 149 0.12 -8.96 5.62
CA THR A 149 1.20 -9.05 4.62
C THR A 149 0.75 -8.74 3.18
N LEU A 150 -0.55 -8.80 2.88
CA LEU A 150 -1.10 -8.41 1.58
C LEU A 150 -1.61 -6.98 1.59
N SER A 151 -2.41 -6.60 2.58
CA SER A 151 -3.03 -5.28 2.65
C SER A 151 -2.00 -4.14 2.72
N VAL A 152 -0.82 -4.37 3.33
CA VAL A 152 0.27 -3.41 3.37
C VAL A 152 0.76 -2.99 1.98
N GLN A 153 0.67 -3.86 0.98
CA GLN A 153 1.05 -3.52 -0.39
C GLN A 153 0.09 -2.48 -0.97
N ILE A 154 -1.19 -2.63 -0.72
CA ILE A 154 -2.22 -1.68 -1.15
C ILE A 154 -2.07 -0.35 -0.42
N GLU A 155 -1.81 -0.38 0.89
CA GLU A 155 -1.57 0.84 1.67
C GLU A 155 -0.32 1.57 1.16
N LEU A 156 0.78 0.86 0.89
CA LEU A 156 2.00 1.45 0.32
C LEU A 156 1.72 2.10 -1.05
N MET A 157 1.00 1.42 -1.94
CA MET A 157 0.61 1.97 -3.26
C MET A 157 -0.16 3.28 -3.10
N ARG A 158 -1.14 3.31 -2.20
CA ARG A 158 -1.99 4.48 -1.93
C ARG A 158 -1.20 5.63 -1.31
N GLU A 159 -0.36 5.36 -0.32
CA GLU A 159 0.50 6.34 0.31
C GLU A 159 1.38 7.04 -0.74
N VAL A 160 2.05 6.24 -1.58
CA VAL A 160 2.95 6.79 -2.61
C VAL A 160 2.17 7.51 -3.72
N ALA A 161 1.01 7.01 -4.13
CA ALA A 161 0.14 7.65 -5.13
C ALA A 161 -0.37 9.02 -4.67
N SER A 162 -0.59 9.20 -3.36
CA SER A 162 -0.96 10.48 -2.77
C SER A 162 0.21 11.45 -2.56
N GLY A 163 1.41 11.09 -3.05
CA GLY A 163 2.62 11.90 -2.87
C GLY A 163 3.24 11.82 -1.47
N ARG A 164 2.71 10.97 -0.58
CA ARG A 164 3.28 10.74 0.74
C ARG A 164 4.50 9.80 0.63
N SER A 165 5.40 9.90 1.59
CA SER A 165 6.54 9.00 1.73
C SER A 165 6.39 8.27 3.06
N PRO A 166 5.80 7.07 3.06
CA PRO A 166 5.61 6.31 4.28
C PRO A 166 6.95 5.97 4.92
N LYS A 167 7.03 6.04 6.25
CA LYS A 167 8.25 5.76 7.02
C LYS A 167 8.21 4.40 7.67
N SER A 168 7.03 3.94 8.06
CA SER A 168 6.82 2.62 8.64
C SER A 168 5.38 2.16 8.53
N PHE A 169 5.19 0.85 8.60
CA PHE A 169 3.91 0.20 8.78
C PHE A 169 4.01 -0.84 9.90
N TRP A 170 2.92 -0.98 10.65
CA TRP A 170 2.75 -2.06 11.62
C TRP A 170 2.13 -3.25 10.91
N LEU A 171 2.83 -4.39 10.90
CA LEU A 171 2.35 -5.62 10.29
C LEU A 171 2.16 -6.69 11.35
N ILE A 172 1.04 -7.39 11.25
CA ILE A 172 0.93 -8.66 11.93
C ILE A 172 1.72 -9.69 11.11
N ASP A 173 2.77 -10.20 11.72
CA ASP A 173 3.70 -11.17 11.18
C ASP A 173 3.67 -12.38 12.14
N ASP A 174 3.06 -13.45 11.68
CA ASP A 174 2.71 -14.63 12.46
C ASP A 174 1.81 -14.30 13.67
N ASP A 175 2.34 -14.39 14.89
CA ASP A 175 1.64 -14.18 16.15
C ASP A 175 1.96 -12.82 16.81
N GLN A 176 2.62 -11.88 16.10
CA GLN A 176 3.09 -10.61 16.65
C GLN A 176 2.85 -9.45 15.68
N ILE A 177 2.61 -8.27 16.24
CA ILE A 177 2.62 -7.03 15.48
C ILE A 177 4.03 -6.42 15.57
N LYS A 178 4.65 -6.18 14.40
CA LYS A 178 6.02 -5.69 14.26
C LYS A 178 6.04 -4.44 13.39
N GLU A 179 6.91 -3.48 13.74
CA GLU A 179 7.15 -2.32 12.90
C GLU A 179 8.13 -2.67 11.78
N TYR A 180 7.72 -2.39 10.54
CA TYR A 180 8.55 -2.44 9.36
C TYR A 180 8.82 -1.02 8.87
N LYS A 181 10.09 -0.63 8.81
CA LYS A 181 10.52 0.67 8.30
C LYS A 181 10.57 0.66 6.79
N TYR A 182 10.13 1.77 6.20
CA TYR A 182 10.16 1.98 4.75
C TYR A 182 11.03 3.20 4.44
N THR A 183 11.98 3.03 3.53
CA THR A 183 12.90 4.09 3.10
C THR A 183 12.87 4.20 1.58
N ARG A 184 12.56 5.39 1.06
CA ARG A 184 12.67 5.67 -0.37
C ARG A 184 14.14 5.73 -0.77
N GLU A 185 14.58 4.87 -1.70
CA GLU A 185 15.97 4.78 -2.15
C GLU A 185 16.22 5.54 -3.47
N GLY A 186 15.18 5.96 -4.20
CA GLY A 186 15.29 6.70 -5.45
C GLY A 186 14.30 6.29 -6.50
N THR A 187 14.60 6.65 -7.75
CA THR A 187 13.82 6.30 -8.95
C THR A 187 14.74 5.69 -9.99
N GLU A 188 14.23 4.73 -10.74
CA GLU A 188 14.92 4.13 -11.87
C GLU A 188 13.93 3.58 -12.90
N THR A 189 14.34 3.49 -14.14
CA THR A 189 13.56 2.84 -15.19
C THR A 189 13.96 1.38 -15.30
N LEU A 190 12.98 0.49 -15.22
CA LEU A 190 13.16 -0.94 -15.41
C LEU A 190 12.69 -1.36 -16.81
N ASP A 191 13.51 -2.14 -17.50
CA ASP A 191 13.09 -2.89 -18.68
C ASP A 191 12.33 -4.14 -18.22
N THR A 192 11.08 -4.26 -18.64
CA THR A 192 10.16 -5.34 -18.19
C THR A 192 9.41 -5.92 -19.38
N PRO A 193 8.80 -7.11 -19.25
CA PRO A 193 7.90 -7.64 -20.28
C PRO A 193 6.70 -6.72 -20.62
N LEU A 194 6.41 -5.73 -19.78
CA LEU A 194 5.37 -4.71 -20.02
C LEU A 194 5.94 -3.45 -20.68
N GLY A 195 7.22 -3.43 -21.04
CA GLY A 195 7.96 -2.28 -21.55
C GLY A 195 8.80 -1.59 -20.48
N ASN A 196 9.38 -0.45 -20.85
CA ASN A 196 10.17 0.38 -19.94
C ASN A 196 9.25 1.13 -18.98
N LEU A 197 9.38 0.87 -17.68
CA LEU A 197 8.57 1.46 -16.63
C LEU A 197 9.42 2.27 -15.66
N GLU A 198 9.03 3.53 -15.46
CA GLU A 198 9.60 4.36 -14.41
C GLU A 198 9.10 3.89 -13.05
N THR A 199 10.01 3.67 -12.11
CA THR A 199 9.72 3.13 -10.79
C THR A 199 10.28 4.00 -9.69
N VAL A 200 9.59 3.97 -8.54
CA VAL A 200 10.13 4.46 -7.26
C VAL A 200 10.54 3.24 -6.45
N ARG A 201 11.79 3.24 -5.98
CA ARG A 201 12.31 2.14 -5.17
C ARG A 201 12.18 2.43 -3.69
N TYR A 202 11.60 1.47 -2.97
CA TYR A 202 11.52 1.45 -1.52
C TYR A 202 12.28 0.26 -0.95
N ARG A 203 12.94 0.50 0.16
CA ARG A 203 13.53 -0.53 1.03
C ARG A 203 12.63 -0.70 2.24
N SER A 204 12.34 -1.95 2.61
CA SER A 204 11.66 -2.32 3.84
C SER A 204 12.56 -3.22 4.69
N ASP A 205 12.69 -2.89 5.97
CA ASP A 205 13.43 -3.67 6.96
C ASP A 205 12.80 -3.51 8.36
N ARG A 206 13.18 -4.36 9.29
CA ARG A 206 12.77 -4.26 10.69
C ARG A 206 13.94 -4.43 11.65
N ALA A 207 13.83 -3.83 12.82
CA ALA A 207 14.83 -3.97 13.86
C ALA A 207 15.04 -5.44 14.26
N GLY A 208 16.30 -5.83 14.46
CA GLY A 208 16.68 -7.19 14.87
C GLY A 208 16.55 -8.25 13.76
N SER A 209 16.49 -7.84 12.49
CA SER A 209 16.44 -8.75 11.35
C SER A 209 17.47 -8.36 10.29
N ASP A 210 18.21 -9.34 9.80
CA ASP A 210 19.12 -9.18 8.65
C ASP A 210 18.41 -9.24 7.30
N ARG A 211 17.07 -9.41 7.34
CA ARG A 211 16.23 -9.45 6.13
C ARG A 211 15.88 -8.04 5.68
N VAL A 212 16.14 -7.75 4.41
CA VAL A 212 15.75 -6.50 3.74
C VAL A 212 14.94 -6.85 2.50
N THR A 213 13.82 -6.15 2.30
CA THR A 213 13.02 -6.27 1.07
C THR A 213 13.10 -4.95 0.30
N ARG A 214 13.37 -5.01 -1.00
CA ARG A 214 13.26 -3.87 -1.92
C ARG A 214 12.08 -4.06 -2.83
N LEU A 215 11.36 -2.97 -3.09
CA LEU A 215 10.16 -2.93 -3.92
C LEU A 215 10.33 -1.83 -4.97
N TRP A 216 10.01 -2.12 -6.22
CA TRP A 216 9.99 -1.17 -7.33
C TRP A 216 8.55 -0.94 -7.75
N LEU A 217 8.05 0.25 -7.47
CA LEU A 217 6.66 0.65 -7.68
C LEU A 217 6.54 1.46 -8.96
N ALA A 218 5.82 0.94 -9.96
CA ALA A 218 5.65 1.61 -11.25
C ALA A 218 4.64 2.76 -11.18
N SER A 219 5.09 4.00 -11.41
CA SER A 219 4.25 5.20 -11.31
C SER A 219 3.06 5.18 -12.28
N SER A 220 3.27 4.74 -13.53
CA SER A 220 2.24 4.64 -14.55
C SER A 220 1.20 3.53 -14.30
N LEU A 221 1.47 2.63 -13.34
CA LEU A 221 0.62 1.52 -12.98
C LEU A 221 -0.04 1.69 -11.59
N GLY A 222 -0.21 2.95 -11.13
CA GLY A 222 -0.78 3.24 -9.81
C GLY A 222 0.14 2.77 -8.68
N TYR A 223 1.44 2.84 -8.90
CA TYR A 223 2.49 2.38 -7.97
C TYR A 223 2.40 0.91 -7.62
N LEU A 224 1.87 0.08 -8.53
CA LEU A 224 1.93 -1.38 -8.39
C LEU A 224 3.40 -1.81 -8.26
N PRO A 225 3.78 -2.60 -7.24
CA PRO A 225 5.10 -3.21 -7.18
C PRO A 225 5.27 -4.18 -8.34
N ILE A 226 6.19 -3.87 -9.26
CA ILE A 226 6.45 -4.69 -10.47
C ILE A 226 7.68 -5.60 -10.30
N ARG A 227 8.51 -5.28 -9.33
CA ARG A 227 9.66 -6.08 -8.90
C ARG A 227 9.78 -6.00 -7.39
N ALA A 228 10.12 -7.12 -6.78
CA ALA A 228 10.50 -7.21 -5.38
C ALA A 228 11.75 -8.08 -5.24
N GLU A 229 12.66 -7.72 -4.35
CA GLU A 229 13.82 -8.51 -3.98
C GLU A 229 13.92 -8.60 -2.47
N ARG A 230 14.10 -9.81 -1.96
CA ARG A 230 14.45 -10.03 -0.58
C ARG A 230 15.92 -10.44 -0.49
N SER A 231 16.64 -9.82 0.41
CA SER A 231 17.99 -10.20 0.75
C SER A 231 18.09 -10.62 2.22
N LEU A 232 18.93 -11.59 2.49
CA LEU A 232 19.30 -12.02 3.83
C LEU A 232 20.81 -11.84 4.00
N ALA A 233 21.23 -11.11 5.04
CA ALA A 233 22.62 -10.75 5.28
C ALA A 233 23.34 -10.18 4.03
N GLY A 234 22.61 -9.37 3.25
CA GLY A 234 23.13 -8.69 2.05
C GLY A 234 23.06 -9.50 0.75
N ASN A 235 22.74 -10.79 0.79
CA ASN A 235 22.62 -11.62 -0.41
C ASN A 235 21.15 -11.76 -0.83
N VAL A 236 20.84 -11.49 -2.11
CA VAL A 236 19.50 -11.70 -2.66
C VAL A 236 19.21 -13.19 -2.71
N ASP A 237 18.18 -13.61 -1.99
CA ASP A 237 17.73 -15.00 -1.90
C ASP A 237 16.40 -15.25 -2.63
N PHE A 238 15.58 -14.23 -2.76
CA PHE A 238 14.23 -14.31 -3.35
C PHE A 238 13.92 -13.08 -4.17
N GLY A 239 13.28 -13.25 -5.31
CA GLY A 239 12.83 -12.19 -6.20
C GLY A 239 11.43 -12.44 -6.76
N LEU A 240 10.74 -11.35 -7.06
CA LEU A 240 9.52 -11.34 -7.88
C LEU A 240 9.74 -10.37 -9.04
N GLU A 241 9.36 -10.79 -10.24
CA GLU A 241 9.41 -9.94 -11.42
C GLU A 241 8.14 -10.08 -12.23
N ILE A 242 7.52 -8.95 -12.58
CA ILE A 242 6.26 -8.93 -13.32
C ILE A 242 6.40 -9.57 -14.69
N ARG A 243 5.40 -10.33 -15.10
CA ARG A 243 5.32 -10.99 -16.43
C ARG A 243 4.10 -10.54 -17.21
N GLU A 244 2.97 -10.40 -16.54
CA GLU A 244 1.70 -10.03 -17.15
C GLU A 244 0.92 -9.13 -16.20
N LEU A 245 0.17 -8.18 -16.76
CA LEU A 245 -0.81 -7.37 -16.05
C LEU A 245 -2.09 -7.29 -16.86
N LYS A 246 -3.22 -7.59 -16.23
CA LYS A 246 -4.56 -7.42 -16.78
C LYS A 246 -5.34 -6.48 -15.90
N ARG A 247 -6.03 -5.54 -16.50
CA ARG A 247 -7.02 -4.66 -15.88
C ARG A 247 -8.34 -4.84 -16.62
N PRO A 248 -9.50 -4.78 -15.92
CA PRO A 248 -10.81 -4.85 -16.57
C PRO A 248 -11.04 -3.70 -17.53
#